data_1d3811af51c941a1b006d6722f1f12a4
#
_entry.id   1d3811af51c941a1b006d6722f1f12a4
#
_cell.length_a   1.000
_cell.length_b   1.000
_cell.length_c   1.000
_cell.angle_alpha   90.00
_cell.angle_beta   90.00
_cell.angle_gamma   90.00
#
_symmetry.space_group_name_H-M   'P 1'
#
loop_
_entity.id
_entity.type
_entity.pdbx_description
1 polymer ?
#
loop_
_entity_poly.entity_id
_entity_poly.type
_entity_poly.pdbx_seq_one_letter_code
_entity_poly.pdbx_strand_id
1 'polypeptide(L)'
;MELYSVRVRFSVWVSVKQLFYNIHLFLQRPSIAFEPGMKVEVVDKRNPLLVRVATITERDGFLVKIHFDGWMEAFDYWLEEDSPDIHPPGWCAKTNHPLMPPISESTALIVILRDRFVLLAEIALQTLLFLSNYT
;
A
#
# COMPACT_ATOMS: atom_id res chain seq x y z
N MET A 1 -34.18 43.53 3.36
CA MET A 1 -33.34 42.96 2.29
C MET A 1 -31.84 42.87 2.66
N GLU A 2 -31.36 43.64 3.61
CA GLU A 2 -29.93 43.68 4.00
C GLU A 2 -29.47 42.53 4.92
N LEU A 3 -30.34 41.96 5.71
CA LEU A 3 -29.97 40.87 6.67
C LEU A 3 -29.62 39.52 6.02
N TYR A 4 -30.14 39.24 4.82
CA TYR A 4 -29.83 37.99 4.08
C TYR A 4 -28.42 38.02 3.46
N SER A 5 -27.98 39.16 3.01
CA SER A 5 -26.65 39.38 2.40
C SER A 5 -25.52 39.16 3.41
N VAL A 6 -25.70 39.63 4.65
CA VAL A 6 -24.69 39.54 5.72
C VAL A 6 -24.54 38.08 6.21
N ARG A 7 -25.65 37.35 6.32
CA ARG A 7 -25.63 35.93 6.76
C ARG A 7 -24.93 35.02 5.76
N VAL A 8 -25.17 35.22 4.46
CA VAL A 8 -24.53 34.40 3.40
C VAL A 8 -23.02 34.73 3.34
N ARG A 9 -22.64 36.01 3.44
CA ARG A 9 -21.22 36.41 3.50
C ARG A 9 -20.50 35.81 4.71
N PHE A 10 -21.12 35.77 5.87
CA PHE A 10 -20.53 35.26 7.09
C PHE A 10 -20.32 33.74 7.03
N SER A 11 -21.30 33.00 6.48
CA SER A 11 -21.20 31.53 6.34
C SER A 11 -20.14 31.10 5.33
N VAL A 12 -20.05 31.80 4.20
CA VAL A 12 -19.01 31.56 3.18
C VAL A 12 -17.62 31.89 3.74
N TRP A 13 -17.48 32.96 4.51
CA TRP A 13 -16.21 33.39 5.10
C TRP A 13 -15.72 32.38 6.18
N VAL A 14 -16.63 31.84 6.99
CA VAL A 14 -16.32 30.78 7.96
C VAL A 14 -15.89 29.50 7.26
N SER A 15 -16.56 29.12 6.18
CA SER A 15 -16.21 27.93 5.38
C SER A 15 -14.85 28.08 4.71
N VAL A 16 -14.54 29.25 4.17
CA VAL A 16 -13.23 29.53 3.57
C VAL A 16 -12.12 29.50 4.62
N LYS A 17 -12.31 30.12 5.79
CA LYS A 17 -11.36 30.05 6.91
C LYS A 17 -11.14 28.62 7.38
N GLN A 18 -12.19 27.82 7.48
CA GLN A 18 -12.08 26.40 7.88
C GLN A 18 -11.31 25.60 6.84
N LEU A 19 -11.52 25.88 5.55
CA LEU A 19 -10.77 25.25 4.47
C LEU A 19 -9.28 25.60 4.54
N PHE A 20 -8.95 26.89 4.72
CA PHE A 20 -7.55 27.32 4.90
C PHE A 20 -6.90 26.74 6.16
N TYR A 21 -7.63 26.64 7.26
CA TYR A 21 -7.15 26.03 8.48
C TYR A 21 -6.85 24.54 8.29
N ASN A 22 -7.74 23.81 7.61
CA ASN A 22 -7.55 22.39 7.30
C ASN A 22 -6.38 22.18 6.33
N ILE A 23 -6.25 23.04 5.31
CA ILE A 23 -5.10 23.02 4.39
C ILE A 23 -3.80 23.30 5.15
N HIS A 24 -3.81 24.28 6.06
CA HIS A 24 -2.64 24.63 6.87
C HIS A 24 -2.24 23.49 7.81
N LEU A 25 -3.20 22.84 8.46
CA LEU A 25 -2.95 21.61 9.27
C LEU A 25 -2.41 20.47 8.42
N PHE A 26 -2.93 20.28 7.22
CA PHE A 26 -2.44 19.29 6.27
C PHE A 26 -1.00 19.57 5.84
N LEU A 27 -0.67 20.82 5.59
CA LEU A 27 0.68 21.26 5.23
C LEU A 27 1.68 21.23 6.39
N GLN A 28 1.19 21.18 7.64
CA GLN A 28 2.02 21.06 8.86
C GLN A 28 2.17 19.64 9.37
N ARG A 29 1.62 18.63 8.66
CA ARG A 29 1.81 17.24 9.01
C ARG A 29 3.32 16.93 9.04
N PRO A 30 3.87 16.50 10.19
CA PRO A 30 5.27 16.16 10.25
C PRO A 30 5.54 14.97 9.34
N SER A 31 6.50 15.11 8.46
CA SER A 31 6.98 13.98 7.66
C SER A 31 7.77 13.03 8.55
N ILE A 32 7.59 11.74 8.34
CA ILE A 32 8.40 10.69 8.98
C ILE A 32 9.80 10.66 8.39
N ALA A 33 10.02 11.42 7.29
CA ALA A 33 11.30 11.57 6.61
C ALA A 33 11.91 10.23 6.12
N PHE A 34 11.07 9.35 5.61
CA PHE A 34 11.55 8.20 4.88
C PHE A 34 12.31 8.63 3.61
N GLU A 35 13.46 8.00 3.38
CA GLU A 35 14.30 8.26 2.21
C GLU A 35 14.46 7.00 1.35
N PRO A 36 14.63 7.13 0.03
CA PRO A 36 14.96 6.01 -0.84
C PRO A 36 16.18 5.24 -0.33
N GLY A 37 16.11 3.93 -0.34
CA GLY A 37 17.11 3.02 0.20
C GLY A 37 16.87 2.58 1.64
N MET A 38 15.95 3.20 2.37
CA MET A 38 15.62 2.78 3.73
C MET A 38 14.88 1.45 3.72
N LYS A 39 15.25 0.57 4.67
CA LYS A 39 14.56 -0.69 4.92
C LYS A 39 13.38 -0.48 5.86
N VAL A 40 12.30 -1.18 5.59
CA VAL A 40 11.05 -1.15 6.36
C VAL A 40 10.45 -2.56 6.45
N GLU A 41 9.58 -2.76 7.42
CA GLU A 41 8.75 -3.95 7.52
C GLU A 41 7.32 -3.56 7.13
N VAL A 42 6.75 -4.19 6.11
CA VAL A 42 5.49 -3.75 5.50
C VAL A 42 4.50 -4.91 5.43
N VAL A 43 3.25 -4.62 5.81
CA VAL A 43 2.13 -5.56 5.66
C VAL A 43 1.86 -5.78 4.16
N ASP A 44 1.83 -7.04 3.73
CA ASP A 44 1.52 -7.37 2.34
C ASP A 44 0.02 -7.15 2.05
N LYS A 45 -0.32 -6.15 1.25
CA LYS A 45 -1.73 -5.84 0.90
C LYS A 45 -2.51 -7.00 0.30
N ARG A 46 -1.82 -7.96 -0.32
CA ARG A 46 -2.44 -9.16 -0.93
C ARG A 46 -2.70 -10.25 0.10
N ASN A 47 -1.90 -10.27 1.17
CA ASN A 47 -2.08 -11.16 2.30
C ASN A 47 -1.76 -10.42 3.60
N PRO A 48 -2.74 -9.72 4.20
CA PRO A 48 -2.54 -8.89 5.39
C PRO A 48 -2.06 -9.63 6.65
N LEU A 49 -2.01 -10.95 6.60
CA LEU A 49 -1.42 -11.77 7.68
C LEU A 49 0.10 -11.82 7.62
N LEU A 50 0.71 -11.33 6.53
CA LEU A 50 2.14 -11.38 6.32
C LEU A 50 2.76 -9.98 6.38
N VAL A 51 3.84 -9.87 7.15
CA VAL A 51 4.73 -8.71 7.14
C VAL A 51 6.02 -9.12 6.44
N ARG A 52 6.47 -8.30 5.49
CA ARG A 52 7.64 -8.58 4.66
C ARG A 52 8.70 -7.50 4.80
N VAL A 53 9.95 -7.89 4.57
CA VAL A 53 11.04 -6.94 4.40
C VAL A 53 10.87 -6.21 3.08
N ALA A 54 10.97 -4.90 3.12
CA ALA A 54 10.85 -4.05 1.95
C ALA A 54 11.86 -2.90 1.97
N THR A 55 12.06 -2.31 0.81
CA THR A 55 12.90 -1.12 0.62
C THR A 55 12.03 -0.01 0.06
N ILE A 56 12.22 1.21 0.56
CA ILE A 56 11.64 2.41 -0.05
C ILE A 56 12.48 2.73 -1.28
N THR A 57 11.86 2.77 -2.45
CA THR A 57 12.55 3.03 -3.73
C THR A 57 12.39 4.46 -4.20
N GLU A 58 11.23 5.04 -3.97
CA GLU A 58 10.91 6.40 -4.41
C GLU A 58 10.09 7.12 -3.34
N ARG A 59 10.10 8.45 -3.41
CA ARG A 59 9.29 9.33 -2.56
C ARG A 59 8.68 10.45 -3.38
N ASP A 60 7.40 10.74 -3.13
CA ASP A 60 6.69 11.89 -3.68
C ASP A 60 5.82 12.54 -2.59
N GLY A 61 6.30 13.64 -2.03
CA GLY A 61 5.68 14.31 -0.89
C GLY A 61 5.55 13.38 0.33
N PHE A 62 4.32 13.02 0.71
CA PHE A 62 4.00 12.09 1.78
C PHE A 62 3.81 10.64 1.31
N LEU A 63 3.98 10.37 0.01
CA LEU A 63 3.89 9.03 -0.54
C LEU A 63 5.28 8.42 -0.65
N VAL A 64 5.38 7.14 -0.33
CA VAL A 64 6.58 6.34 -0.47
C VAL A 64 6.27 5.10 -1.30
N LYS A 65 7.16 4.77 -2.21
CA LYS A 65 7.05 3.57 -3.04
C LYS A 65 7.75 2.42 -2.35
N ILE A 66 7.02 1.36 -2.15
CA ILE A 66 7.48 0.14 -1.45
C ILE A 66 7.84 -0.91 -2.48
N HIS A 67 9.05 -1.44 -2.37
CA HIS A 67 9.54 -2.60 -3.09
C HIS A 67 9.82 -3.73 -2.11
N PHE A 68 9.15 -4.87 -2.25
CA PHE A 68 9.44 -6.05 -1.43
C PHE A 68 10.74 -6.70 -1.86
N ASP A 69 11.66 -6.89 -0.92
CA ASP A 69 12.98 -7.43 -1.19
C ASP A 69 12.89 -8.85 -1.80
N GLY A 70 13.50 -9.02 -2.97
CA GLY A 70 13.47 -10.28 -3.72
C GLY A 70 12.23 -10.51 -4.57
N TRP A 71 11.31 -9.53 -4.65
CA TRP A 71 10.14 -9.58 -5.52
C TRP A 71 10.36 -8.76 -6.79
N MET A 72 9.53 -9.00 -7.81
CA MET A 72 9.55 -8.20 -9.03
C MET A 72 8.93 -6.82 -8.80
N GLU A 73 9.42 -5.79 -9.49
CA GLU A 73 8.91 -4.42 -9.46
C GLU A 73 7.40 -4.31 -9.80
N ALA A 74 6.85 -5.28 -10.52
CA ALA A 74 5.41 -5.37 -10.80
C ALA A 74 4.54 -5.45 -9.53
N PHE A 75 5.14 -5.72 -8.39
CA PHE A 75 4.48 -5.78 -7.09
C PHE A 75 4.69 -4.54 -6.24
N ASP A 76 5.44 -3.57 -6.75
CA ASP A 76 5.65 -2.29 -6.08
C ASP A 76 4.37 -1.48 -6.02
N TYR A 77 4.20 -0.72 -4.95
CA TYR A 77 3.06 0.16 -4.80
C TYR A 77 3.38 1.35 -3.90
N TRP A 78 2.56 2.38 -4.03
CA TRP A 78 2.66 3.57 -3.23
C TRP A 78 1.83 3.45 -1.95
N LEU A 79 2.38 3.93 -0.83
CA LEU A 79 1.72 4.08 0.46
C LEU A 79 1.95 5.49 1.00
N GLU A 80 1.05 5.96 1.85
CA GLU A 80 1.32 7.12 2.68
C GLU A 80 2.37 6.77 3.74
N GLU A 81 3.29 7.70 4.01
CA GLU A 81 4.40 7.45 4.95
C GLU A 81 3.93 7.18 6.38
N ASP A 82 2.74 7.64 6.78
CA ASP A 82 2.10 7.34 8.08
C ASP A 82 1.09 6.19 8.02
N SER A 83 1.11 5.40 6.94
CA SER A 83 0.28 4.20 6.87
C SER A 83 0.55 3.26 8.05
N PRO A 84 -0.48 2.71 8.68
CA PRO A 84 -0.33 1.71 9.73
C PRO A 84 0.31 0.41 9.23
N ASP A 85 0.44 0.23 7.92
CA ASP A 85 1.04 -0.94 7.30
C ASP A 85 2.56 -0.85 7.17
N ILE A 86 3.17 0.33 7.42
CA ILE A 86 4.62 0.54 7.37
C ILE A 86 5.19 0.57 8.79
N HIS A 87 6.16 -0.26 9.05
CA HIS A 87 6.83 -0.35 10.34
C HIS A 87 8.34 -0.17 10.20
N PRO A 88 9.00 0.39 11.22
CA PRO A 88 10.47 0.47 11.23
C PRO A 88 11.11 -0.92 11.34
N PRO A 89 12.35 -1.08 10.90
CA PRO A 89 13.09 -2.34 11.05
C PRO A 89 13.14 -2.80 12.50
N GLY A 90 12.85 -4.09 12.72
CA GLY A 90 12.80 -4.70 14.03
C GLY A 90 11.46 -4.57 14.78
N TRP A 91 10.44 -4.03 14.14
CA TRP A 91 9.10 -3.98 14.71
C TRP A 91 8.52 -5.37 14.94
N CYS A 92 8.63 -6.27 13.98
CA CYS A 92 8.17 -7.66 14.11
C CYS A 92 8.85 -8.38 15.28
N ALA A 93 10.16 -8.19 15.43
CA ALA A 93 10.91 -8.77 16.55
C ALA A 93 10.44 -8.25 17.91
N LYS A 94 10.11 -6.95 18.00
CA LYS A 94 9.64 -6.31 19.24
C LYS A 94 8.20 -6.69 19.61
N THR A 95 7.36 -6.92 18.59
CA THR A 95 5.94 -7.24 18.76
C THR A 95 5.65 -8.74 18.72
N ASN A 96 6.69 -9.57 18.57
CA ASN A 96 6.58 -11.00 18.37
C ASN A 96 5.71 -11.41 17.18
N HIS A 97 5.73 -10.58 16.11
CA HIS A 97 5.06 -10.84 14.87
C HIS A 97 6.00 -11.59 13.91
N PRO A 98 5.55 -12.61 13.17
CA PRO A 98 6.40 -13.30 12.21
C PRO A 98 6.78 -12.36 11.05
N LEU A 99 8.07 -12.23 10.77
CA LEU A 99 8.59 -11.50 9.62
C LEU A 99 8.94 -12.49 8.51
N MET A 100 8.39 -12.26 7.34
CA MET A 100 8.74 -13.05 6.16
C MET A 100 10.07 -12.55 5.58
N PRO A 101 11.08 -13.41 5.49
CA PRO A 101 12.39 -13.04 4.95
C PRO A 101 12.27 -12.67 3.46
N PRO A 102 13.26 -11.93 2.92
CA PRO A 102 13.36 -11.69 1.48
C PRO A 102 13.36 -13.01 0.71
N ILE A 103 12.65 -13.05 -0.39
CA ILE A 103 12.63 -14.24 -1.24
C ILE A 103 13.90 -14.22 -2.12
N SER A 104 14.67 -15.31 -2.14
CA SER A 104 15.75 -15.46 -3.10
C SER A 104 15.18 -15.55 -4.52
N GLU A 105 15.92 -15.08 -5.53
CA GLU A 105 15.49 -15.09 -6.93
C GLU A 105 14.99 -16.48 -7.39
N SER A 106 15.65 -17.55 -6.95
CA SER A 106 15.23 -18.92 -7.23
C SER A 106 13.87 -19.28 -6.62
N THR A 107 13.59 -18.78 -5.41
CA THR A 107 12.32 -19.03 -4.72
C THR A 107 11.20 -18.16 -5.30
N ALA A 108 11.49 -16.94 -5.72
CA ALA A 108 10.53 -16.06 -6.40
C ALA A 108 10.05 -16.67 -7.71
N LEU A 109 10.94 -17.24 -8.50
CA LEU A 109 10.59 -17.96 -9.74
C LEU A 109 9.68 -19.17 -9.47
N ILE A 110 9.95 -19.93 -8.42
CA ILE A 110 9.14 -21.10 -8.03
C ILE A 110 7.71 -20.66 -7.62
N VAL A 111 7.58 -19.60 -6.85
CA VAL A 111 6.27 -19.05 -6.44
C VAL A 111 5.47 -18.58 -7.67
N ILE A 112 6.11 -17.84 -8.58
CA ILE A 112 5.47 -17.34 -9.80
C ILE A 112 5.05 -18.50 -10.73
N LEU A 113 5.91 -19.49 -10.89
CA LEU A 113 5.58 -20.68 -11.68
C LEU A 113 4.43 -21.46 -11.06
N ARG A 114 4.41 -21.62 -9.74
CA ARG A 114 3.34 -22.28 -9.00
C ARG A 114 1.99 -21.60 -9.21
N ASP A 115 1.93 -20.27 -9.09
CA ASP A 115 0.70 -19.51 -9.29
C ASP A 115 0.21 -19.60 -10.75
N ARG A 116 1.12 -19.62 -11.73
CA ARG A 116 0.77 -19.86 -13.14
C ARG A 116 0.30 -21.27 -13.39
N PHE A 117 0.89 -22.29 -12.76
CA PHE A 117 0.45 -23.68 -12.90
C PHE A 117 -0.94 -23.90 -12.29
N VAL A 118 -1.24 -23.31 -11.14
CA VAL A 118 -2.57 -23.36 -10.52
C VAL A 118 -3.62 -22.73 -11.45
N LEU A 119 -3.32 -21.54 -12.00
CA LEU A 119 -4.22 -20.85 -12.93
C LEU A 119 -4.47 -21.66 -14.22
N LEU A 120 -3.41 -22.27 -14.79
CA LEU A 120 -3.54 -23.11 -15.98
C LEU A 120 -4.32 -24.41 -15.69
N ALA A 121 -4.14 -24.99 -14.52
CA ALA A 121 -4.90 -26.17 -14.08
C ALA A 121 -6.39 -25.86 -13.90
N GLU A 122 -6.73 -24.70 -13.32
CA GLU A 122 -8.11 -24.25 -13.20
C GLU A 122 -8.78 -24.00 -14.56
N ILE A 123 -8.08 -23.36 -15.49
CA ILE A 123 -8.57 -23.12 -16.86
C ILE A 123 -8.78 -24.47 -17.57
N ALA A 124 -7.84 -25.41 -17.47
CA ALA A 124 -7.96 -26.73 -18.06
C ALA A 124 -9.15 -27.52 -17.48
N LEU A 125 -9.34 -27.46 -16.16
CA LEU A 125 -10.46 -28.13 -15.50
C LEU A 125 -11.82 -27.52 -15.93
N GLN A 126 -11.93 -26.20 -16.01
CA GLN A 126 -13.13 -25.54 -16.49
C GLN A 126 -13.44 -25.87 -17.96
N THR A 127 -12.41 -25.98 -18.80
CA THR A 127 -12.56 -26.36 -20.22
C THR A 127 -13.04 -27.79 -20.35
N LEU A 128 -12.51 -28.72 -19.55
CA LEU A 128 -12.94 -30.11 -19.52
C LEU A 128 -14.39 -30.25 -19.02
N LEU A 129 -14.78 -29.53 -17.98
CA LEU A 129 -16.16 -29.50 -17.47
C LEU A 129 -17.12 -28.91 -18.52
N PHE A 130 -16.70 -27.87 -19.24
CA PHE A 130 -17.49 -27.30 -20.33
C PHE A 130 -17.73 -28.32 -21.46
N LEU A 131 -16.68 -29.01 -21.90
CA LEU A 131 -16.80 -30.05 -22.95
C LEU A 131 -17.63 -31.25 -22.50
N SER A 132 -17.57 -31.65 -21.23
CA SER A 132 -18.36 -32.73 -20.66
C SER A 132 -19.87 -32.45 -20.61
N ASN A 133 -20.28 -31.17 -20.58
CA ASN A 133 -21.68 -30.78 -20.57
C ASN A 133 -22.30 -30.69 -21.97
N TYR A 134 -21.50 -30.85 -23.05
CA TYR A 134 -21.95 -30.82 -24.45
C TYR A 134 -21.89 -32.17 -25.17
N THR A 135 -21.54 -33.24 -24.45
CA THR A 135 -21.62 -34.64 -24.91
C THR A 135 -22.71 -35.36 -24.16
#